data_04f6e595d5200e29bf0942c4b0eb66b9
#
_entry.id   04f6e595d5200e29bf0942c4b0eb66b9
#
_cell.length_a   1.000
_cell.length_b   1.000
_cell.length_c   1.000
_cell.angle_alpha   90.00
_cell.angle_beta   90.00
_cell.angle_gamma   90.00
#
_symmetry.space_group_name_H-M   'P 1'
#
loop_
_entity.id
_entity.type
_entity.pdbx_description
1 polymer ?
#
loop_
_entity_poly.entity_id
_entity_poly.type
_entity_poly.pdbx_seq_one_letter_code
_entity_poly.pdbx_strand_id
1 'polypeptide(L)'
;MGDLTMRIIKCVIPISGGKDSQACLKLALQKFDKSEVLGLFCDTKFEHPLTYAHVDKISEMYGIEIVKLNNGDVPTLVRKYGRFPSDAARFCTDSLKIKVAKDFYRKLAQEQGQGFEVWYGMRKAESSQREKRYAGTVCDDIYPPHLFMPSKYPQYLAKLGVMVRLPIVDWQTEDVFEFLDGEQSPLYKMGFDRVGCFPCLAGGDYWKAKAFAFDDFGKSQRIKVVQLAHEINKNVFTSRKWKLRNLDAMVTGKGKENEDDLFDAPCMMCHI
;
A
#
# COMPACT_ATOMS: atom_id res chain seq x y z
N MET A 1 -23.29 35.38 -9.07
CA MET A 1 -23.57 33.93 -8.94
C MET A 1 -22.48 33.24 -9.72
N GLY A 2 -21.39 32.82 -9.05
CA GLY A 2 -20.32 32.07 -9.68
C GLY A 2 -20.85 30.70 -10.07
N ASP A 3 -20.64 30.33 -11.30
CA ASP A 3 -20.95 29.04 -11.88
C ASP A 3 -20.10 27.97 -11.14
N LEU A 4 -20.73 27.28 -10.18
CA LEU A 4 -20.17 26.09 -9.55
C LEU A 4 -20.25 24.96 -10.57
N THR A 5 -19.43 25.02 -11.62
CA THR A 5 -19.18 23.87 -12.48
C THR A 5 -18.62 22.76 -11.58
N MET A 6 -19.43 21.76 -11.31
CA MET A 6 -19.03 20.61 -10.49
C MET A 6 -17.79 20.00 -11.15
N ARG A 7 -16.67 20.02 -10.42
CA ARG A 7 -15.40 19.42 -10.86
C ARG A 7 -15.64 17.96 -11.23
N ILE A 8 -15.35 17.58 -12.47
CA ILE A 8 -15.49 16.22 -12.98
C ILE A 8 -14.16 15.51 -12.86
N ILE A 9 -14.13 14.44 -12.08
CA ILE A 9 -12.93 13.60 -11.95
C ILE A 9 -12.92 12.56 -13.06
N LYS A 10 -11.85 12.55 -13.87
CA LYS A 10 -11.62 11.55 -14.92
C LYS A 10 -10.66 10.45 -14.53
N CYS A 11 -9.78 10.72 -13.56
CA CYS A 11 -8.78 9.77 -13.10
C CYS A 11 -8.62 9.79 -11.58
N VAL A 12 -8.70 8.62 -10.95
CA VAL A 12 -8.43 8.44 -9.51
C VAL A 12 -7.16 7.58 -9.34
N ILE A 13 -6.21 8.07 -8.54
CA ILE A 13 -4.96 7.37 -8.25
C ILE A 13 -4.96 6.92 -6.78
N PRO A 14 -5.02 5.61 -6.50
CA PRO A 14 -4.80 5.09 -5.16
C PRO A 14 -3.36 5.34 -4.71
N ILE A 15 -3.16 6.35 -3.88
CA ILE A 15 -1.85 6.75 -3.35
C ILE A 15 -1.54 5.91 -2.12
N SER A 16 -0.35 5.30 -2.07
CA SER A 16 0.15 4.54 -0.92
C SER A 16 1.34 5.20 -0.23
N GLY A 17 1.84 6.33 -0.76
CA GLY A 17 3.12 6.93 -0.42
C GLY A 17 4.31 6.19 -1.06
N GLY A 18 4.08 5.12 -1.79
CA GLY A 18 5.11 4.37 -2.52
C GLY A 18 5.32 4.88 -3.95
N LYS A 19 6.52 4.61 -4.48
CA LYS A 19 7.00 5.07 -5.79
C LYS A 19 6.06 4.73 -6.96
N ASP A 20 5.49 3.53 -6.95
CA ASP A 20 4.67 3.04 -8.07
C ASP A 20 3.35 3.83 -8.21
N SER A 21 2.69 4.14 -7.09
CA SER A 21 1.49 4.99 -7.09
C SER A 21 1.81 6.45 -7.45
N GLN A 22 2.97 6.95 -7.05
CA GLN A 22 3.44 8.29 -7.40
C GLN A 22 3.78 8.39 -8.91
N ALA A 23 4.39 7.36 -9.49
CA ALA A 23 4.64 7.30 -10.93
C ALA A 23 3.32 7.30 -11.73
N CYS A 24 2.31 6.54 -11.29
CA CYS A 24 0.99 6.59 -11.91
C CYS A 24 0.37 7.99 -11.86
N LEU A 25 0.51 8.70 -10.74
CA LEU A 25 0.04 10.08 -10.63
C LEU A 25 0.76 11.01 -11.62
N LYS A 26 2.09 10.94 -11.66
CA LYS A 26 2.91 11.77 -12.58
C LYS A 26 2.55 11.50 -14.04
N LEU A 27 2.28 10.25 -14.43
CA LEU A 27 1.78 9.90 -15.76
C LEU A 27 0.35 10.40 -16.01
N ALA A 28 -0.53 10.30 -15.01
CA ALA A 28 -1.91 10.77 -15.16
C ALA A 28 -1.96 12.28 -15.43
N LEU A 29 -1.07 13.05 -14.81
CA LEU A 29 -0.95 14.50 -15.02
C LEU A 29 -0.36 14.90 -16.39
N GLN A 30 0.20 13.95 -17.14
CA GLN A 30 0.56 14.16 -18.55
C GLN A 30 -0.65 13.96 -19.49
N LYS A 31 -1.70 13.27 -19.02
CA LYS A 31 -2.88 12.91 -19.82
C LYS A 31 -4.12 13.72 -19.49
N PHE A 32 -4.27 14.12 -18.22
CA PHE A 32 -5.45 14.81 -17.69
C PHE A 32 -5.07 16.13 -17.05
N ASP A 33 -5.98 17.09 -17.06
CA ASP A 33 -5.81 18.32 -16.29
C ASP A 33 -5.78 18.02 -14.79
N LYS A 34 -5.04 18.81 -14.02
CA LYS A 34 -4.95 18.64 -12.54
C LYS A 34 -6.31 18.63 -11.85
N SER A 35 -7.25 19.40 -12.36
CA SER A 35 -8.64 19.44 -11.85
C SER A 35 -9.40 18.14 -12.09
N GLU A 36 -8.98 17.30 -13.01
CA GLU A 36 -9.60 16.04 -13.39
C GLU A 36 -8.97 14.82 -12.68
N VAL A 37 -7.86 15.03 -11.96
CA VAL A 37 -7.12 13.98 -11.24
C VAL A 37 -7.36 14.09 -9.74
N LEU A 38 -7.62 12.96 -9.09
CA LEU A 38 -7.84 12.88 -7.65
C LEU A 38 -6.99 11.76 -7.06
N GLY A 39 -6.22 12.07 -6.02
CA GLY A 39 -5.54 11.07 -5.20
C GLY A 39 -6.49 10.45 -4.18
N LEU A 40 -6.34 9.16 -3.91
CA LEU A 40 -7.06 8.45 -2.85
C LEU A 40 -6.09 7.73 -1.92
N PHE A 41 -5.95 8.19 -0.69
CA PHE A 41 -5.13 7.54 0.34
C PHE A 41 -6.04 6.79 1.33
N CYS A 42 -5.93 5.48 1.37
CA CYS A 42 -6.61 4.64 2.37
C CYS A 42 -5.70 4.46 3.59
N ASP A 43 -5.92 5.28 4.62
CA ASP A 43 -5.16 5.28 5.86
C ASP A 43 -5.49 4.04 6.71
N THR A 44 -4.50 3.23 7.00
CA THR A 44 -4.63 2.04 7.84
C THR A 44 -4.29 2.28 9.32
N LYS A 45 -3.90 3.51 9.65
CA LYS A 45 -3.37 3.93 10.97
C LYS A 45 -2.13 3.12 11.38
N PHE A 46 -1.40 2.62 10.37
CA PHE A 46 -0.23 1.77 10.57
C PHE A 46 0.95 2.15 9.66
N GLU A 47 0.89 3.31 9.03
CA GLU A 47 1.96 3.87 8.21
C GLU A 47 2.98 4.63 9.07
N HIS A 48 4.22 4.75 8.58
CA HIS A 48 5.26 5.55 9.18
C HIS A 48 4.95 7.06 9.08
N PRO A 49 5.32 7.92 10.05
CA PRO A 49 5.15 9.38 9.94
C PRO A 49 5.71 9.97 8.65
N LEU A 50 6.87 9.49 8.18
CA LEU A 50 7.44 9.90 6.90
C LEU A 50 6.57 9.52 5.69
N THR A 51 5.74 8.47 5.79
CA THR A 51 4.78 8.11 4.74
C THR A 51 3.65 9.14 4.68
N TYR A 52 3.11 9.55 5.83
CA TYR A 52 2.08 10.59 5.88
C TYR A 52 2.61 11.92 5.34
N ALA A 53 3.78 12.35 5.82
CA ALA A 53 4.43 13.59 5.34
C ALA A 53 4.71 13.53 3.82
N HIS A 54 5.09 12.37 3.30
CA HIS A 54 5.32 12.20 1.87
C HIS A 54 4.02 12.26 1.06
N VAL A 55 2.92 11.71 1.56
CA VAL A 55 1.60 11.82 0.92
C VAL A 55 1.16 13.29 0.85
N ASP A 56 1.39 14.08 1.91
CA ASP A 56 1.10 15.51 1.91
C ASP A 56 2.00 16.25 0.93
N LYS A 57 3.30 15.93 0.91
CA LYS A 57 4.25 16.48 -0.06
C LYS A 57 3.87 16.15 -1.52
N ILE A 58 3.35 14.95 -1.81
CA ILE A 58 2.83 14.60 -3.13
C ILE A 58 1.69 15.52 -3.54
N SER A 59 0.74 15.78 -2.62
CA SER A 59 -0.38 16.70 -2.85
C SER A 59 0.12 18.10 -3.21
N GLU A 60 1.06 18.64 -2.44
CA GLU A 60 1.67 19.95 -2.67
C GLU A 60 2.48 20.00 -3.97
N MET A 61 3.38 19.03 -4.19
CA MET A 61 4.29 18.96 -5.31
C MET A 61 3.56 18.95 -6.66
N TYR A 62 2.51 18.15 -6.76
CA TYR A 62 1.75 18.00 -8.00
C TYR A 62 0.53 18.93 -8.09
N GLY A 63 0.18 19.60 -6.98
CA GLY A 63 -0.96 20.53 -6.91
C GLY A 63 -2.29 19.82 -7.14
N ILE A 64 -2.45 18.61 -6.57
CA ILE A 64 -3.67 17.81 -6.64
C ILE A 64 -4.26 17.57 -5.25
N GLU A 65 -5.56 17.36 -5.21
CA GLU A 65 -6.24 16.91 -4.01
C GLU A 65 -5.97 15.42 -3.75
N ILE A 66 -5.64 15.06 -2.51
CA ILE A 66 -5.58 13.68 -2.05
C ILE A 66 -6.61 13.49 -0.93
N VAL A 67 -7.69 12.78 -1.25
CA VAL A 67 -8.71 12.40 -0.27
C VAL A 67 -8.14 11.31 0.63
N LYS A 68 -8.14 11.55 1.94
CA LYS A 68 -7.70 10.58 2.95
C LYS A 68 -8.91 9.91 3.59
N LEU A 69 -9.03 8.60 3.42
CA LEU A 69 -10.12 7.80 3.96
C LEU A 69 -9.60 6.79 4.98
N ASN A 70 -10.40 6.54 6.00
CA ASN A 70 -10.10 5.56 7.04
C ASN A 70 -11.34 4.70 7.33
N ASN A 71 -11.13 3.42 7.63
CA ASN A 71 -12.16 2.46 8.05
C ASN A 71 -11.64 1.58 9.21
N GLY A 72 -11.01 2.22 10.19
CA GLY A 72 -10.39 1.53 11.32
C GLY A 72 -8.88 1.36 11.19
N ASP A 73 -8.30 0.45 11.94
CA ASP A 73 -6.87 0.24 12.04
C ASP A 73 -6.48 -1.24 11.99
N VAL A 74 -5.20 -1.49 11.72
CA VAL A 74 -4.65 -2.86 11.64
C VAL A 74 -4.74 -3.60 12.98
N PRO A 75 -4.39 -3.00 14.15
CA PRO A 75 -4.54 -3.65 15.45
C PRO A 75 -5.95 -4.17 15.74
N THR A 76 -6.97 -3.36 15.49
CA THR A 76 -8.38 -3.75 15.68
C THR A 76 -8.76 -4.97 14.82
N LEU A 77 -8.28 -5.01 13.57
CA LEU A 77 -8.53 -6.17 12.72
C LEU A 77 -7.77 -7.41 13.19
N VAL A 78 -6.53 -7.28 13.67
CA VAL A 78 -5.76 -8.40 14.23
C VAL A 78 -6.50 -9.02 15.41
N ARG A 79 -7.03 -8.22 16.33
CA ARG A 79 -7.87 -8.69 17.45
C ARG A 79 -9.14 -9.39 16.96
N LYS A 80 -9.84 -8.76 16.01
CA LYS A 80 -11.09 -9.29 15.44
C LYS A 80 -10.89 -10.67 14.80
N TYR A 81 -9.80 -10.88 14.08
CA TYR A 81 -9.52 -12.13 13.37
C TYR A 81 -8.72 -13.14 14.23
N GLY A 82 -8.22 -12.76 15.41
CA GLY A 82 -7.40 -13.61 16.28
C GLY A 82 -6.09 -14.07 15.63
N ARG A 83 -5.60 -13.34 14.62
CA ARG A 83 -4.36 -13.67 13.88
C ARG A 83 -3.79 -12.47 13.18
N PHE A 84 -2.48 -12.53 12.87
CA PHE A 84 -1.84 -11.58 11.98
C PHE A 84 -2.21 -11.83 10.51
N PRO A 85 -2.22 -10.77 9.67
CA PRO A 85 -2.37 -10.94 8.23
C PRO A 85 -1.17 -11.70 7.65
N SER A 86 -1.42 -12.45 6.59
CA SER A 86 -0.41 -13.22 5.85
C SER A 86 -0.61 -13.05 4.34
N ASP A 87 0.31 -13.59 3.53
CA ASP A 87 0.17 -13.57 2.08
C ASP A 87 -1.13 -14.24 1.60
N ALA A 88 -1.53 -15.33 2.26
CA ALA A 88 -2.77 -16.06 1.95
C ALA A 88 -4.03 -15.37 2.48
N ALA A 89 -3.91 -14.47 3.49
CA ALA A 89 -5.06 -13.89 4.17
C ALA A 89 -4.82 -12.42 4.51
N ARG A 90 -4.92 -11.56 3.52
CA ARG A 90 -4.71 -10.10 3.62
C ARG A 90 -5.99 -9.35 3.98
N PHE A 91 -6.66 -9.75 5.07
CA PHE A 91 -7.90 -9.12 5.54
C PHE A 91 -7.75 -7.61 5.83
N CYS A 92 -6.55 -7.14 6.18
CA CYS A 92 -6.26 -5.71 6.31
C CYS A 92 -6.40 -4.97 4.97
N THR A 93 -5.89 -5.55 3.87
CA THR A 93 -6.07 -5.00 2.52
C THR A 93 -7.54 -4.96 2.14
N ASP A 94 -8.28 -6.04 2.40
CA ASP A 94 -9.69 -6.13 2.04
C ASP A 94 -10.54 -5.11 2.80
N SER A 95 -10.35 -5.00 4.12
CA SER A 95 -11.18 -4.16 5.00
C SER A 95 -10.79 -2.68 4.96
N LEU A 96 -9.48 -2.37 4.98
CA LEU A 96 -9.01 -0.99 5.15
C LEU A 96 -8.69 -0.29 3.82
N LYS A 97 -8.53 -1.03 2.72
CA LYS A 97 -8.19 -0.46 1.41
C LYS A 97 -9.26 -0.73 0.36
N ILE A 98 -9.50 -2.01 0.02
CA ILE A 98 -10.40 -2.34 -1.10
C ILE A 98 -11.85 -1.96 -0.81
N LYS A 99 -12.36 -2.28 0.38
CA LYS A 99 -13.73 -1.91 0.77
C LYS A 99 -13.92 -0.39 0.72
N VAL A 100 -12.98 0.36 1.33
CA VAL A 100 -13.00 1.82 1.39
C VAL A 100 -12.95 2.43 -0.01
N ALA A 101 -12.01 1.99 -0.84
CA ALA A 101 -11.87 2.47 -2.21
C ALA A 101 -13.11 2.17 -3.06
N LYS A 102 -13.65 0.94 -2.95
CA LYS A 102 -14.86 0.53 -3.66
C LYS A 102 -16.08 1.40 -3.32
N ASP A 103 -16.30 1.67 -2.04
CA ASP A 103 -17.39 2.51 -1.58
C ASP A 103 -17.21 3.97 -2.06
N PHE A 104 -15.99 4.47 -2.03
CA PHE A 104 -15.63 5.78 -2.57
C PHE A 104 -15.86 5.86 -4.09
N TYR A 105 -15.40 4.88 -4.86
CA TYR A 105 -15.59 4.87 -6.32
C TYR A 105 -17.06 4.87 -6.70
N ARG A 106 -17.86 4.06 -6.01
CA ARG A 106 -19.31 4.05 -6.24
C ARG A 106 -19.93 5.42 -5.98
N LYS A 107 -19.61 6.03 -4.83
CA LYS A 107 -20.14 7.33 -4.43
C LYS A 107 -19.75 8.42 -5.44
N LEU A 108 -18.48 8.51 -5.79
CA LEU A 108 -17.96 9.50 -6.73
C LEU A 108 -18.63 9.37 -8.11
N ALA A 109 -18.71 8.16 -8.67
CA ALA A 109 -19.33 7.93 -9.98
C ALA A 109 -20.84 8.28 -9.97
N GLN A 110 -21.53 8.01 -8.87
CA GLN A 110 -22.96 8.37 -8.72
C GLN A 110 -23.14 9.89 -8.58
N GLU A 111 -22.31 10.57 -7.79
CA GLU A 111 -22.40 12.02 -7.54
C GLU A 111 -22.10 12.83 -8.80
N GLN A 112 -21.11 12.43 -9.60
CA GLN A 112 -20.79 13.14 -10.85
C GLN A 112 -21.59 12.65 -12.08
N GLY A 113 -22.39 11.58 -11.95
CA GLY A 113 -23.21 11.05 -13.03
C GLY A 113 -22.44 10.39 -14.18
N GLN A 114 -21.14 10.17 -14.02
CA GLN A 114 -20.27 9.50 -15.00
C GLN A 114 -19.13 8.74 -14.33
N GLY A 115 -18.54 7.77 -15.06
CA GLY A 115 -17.40 6.99 -14.62
C GLY A 115 -16.05 7.72 -14.75
N PHE A 116 -15.00 7.01 -14.36
CA PHE A 116 -13.61 7.49 -14.40
C PHE A 116 -12.64 6.30 -14.46
N GLU A 117 -11.41 6.58 -14.85
CA GLU A 117 -10.32 5.58 -14.77
C GLU A 117 -9.73 5.54 -13.35
N VAL A 118 -9.40 4.34 -12.87
CA VAL A 118 -8.59 4.12 -11.65
C VAL A 118 -7.23 3.57 -12.08
N TRP A 119 -6.16 4.29 -11.80
CA TRP A 119 -4.82 3.88 -12.21
C TRP A 119 -4.06 3.24 -11.05
N TYR A 120 -3.74 1.96 -11.17
CA TYR A 120 -2.97 1.22 -10.18
C TYR A 120 -1.51 1.03 -10.60
N GLY A 121 -0.60 1.34 -9.68
CA GLY A 121 0.83 1.11 -9.85
C GLY A 121 1.24 -0.35 -9.62
N MET A 122 0.61 -1.28 -10.32
CA MET A 122 0.94 -2.69 -10.25
C MET A 122 1.83 -3.07 -11.44
N ARG A 123 2.91 -3.82 -11.17
CA ARG A 123 3.91 -4.18 -12.19
C ARG A 123 4.11 -5.70 -12.25
N LYS A 124 4.40 -6.23 -13.44
CA LYS A 124 4.78 -7.63 -13.66
C LYS A 124 6.06 -7.99 -12.89
N ALA A 125 7.03 -7.09 -12.89
CA ALA A 125 8.34 -7.26 -12.26
C ALA A 125 8.32 -7.39 -10.72
N GLU A 126 7.20 -7.11 -10.03
CA GLU A 126 7.16 -7.18 -8.56
C GLU A 126 7.15 -8.61 -8.00
N SER A 127 6.69 -9.58 -8.75
CA SER A 127 6.73 -11.01 -8.39
C SER A 127 6.27 -11.91 -9.53
N SER A 128 6.72 -13.18 -9.54
CA SER A 128 6.27 -14.19 -10.50
C SER A 128 4.74 -14.42 -10.49
N GLN A 129 4.09 -14.21 -9.36
CA GLN A 129 2.62 -14.26 -9.29
C GLN A 129 1.96 -13.09 -10.01
N ARG A 130 2.55 -11.87 -9.94
CA ARG A 130 2.06 -10.70 -10.66
C ARG A 130 2.35 -10.81 -12.15
N GLU A 131 3.52 -11.28 -12.52
CA GLU A 131 3.86 -11.56 -13.91
C GLU A 131 2.82 -12.47 -14.58
N LYS A 132 2.51 -13.61 -13.95
CA LYS A 132 1.46 -14.52 -14.45
C LYS A 132 0.08 -13.88 -14.48
N ARG A 133 -0.27 -13.11 -13.46
CA ARG A 133 -1.60 -12.46 -13.35
C ARG A 133 -1.80 -11.40 -14.42
N TYR A 134 -0.77 -10.65 -14.76
CA TYR A 134 -0.84 -9.52 -15.68
C TYR A 134 -0.23 -9.82 -17.05
N ALA A 135 0.05 -11.10 -17.37
CA ALA A 135 0.68 -11.49 -18.63
C ALA A 135 -0.03 -10.95 -19.89
N GLY A 136 -1.38 -10.94 -19.87
CA GLY A 136 -2.20 -10.38 -20.95
C GLY A 136 -2.62 -8.92 -20.77
N THR A 137 -2.05 -8.19 -19.79
CA THR A 137 -2.41 -6.80 -19.53
C THR A 137 -1.50 -5.85 -20.32
N VAL A 138 -2.12 -4.86 -20.98
CA VAL A 138 -1.45 -3.81 -21.75
C VAL A 138 -1.60 -2.49 -21.02
N CYS A 139 -0.54 -1.67 -20.98
CA CYS A 139 -0.49 -0.42 -20.21
C CYS A 139 -1.50 0.62 -20.69
N ASP A 140 -1.82 0.63 -22.01
CA ASP A 140 -2.73 1.60 -22.61
C ASP A 140 -4.21 1.19 -22.55
N ASP A 141 -4.48 -0.05 -22.19
CA ASP A 141 -5.85 -0.56 -22.11
C ASP A 141 -6.52 -0.23 -20.78
N ILE A 142 -7.85 -0.21 -20.82
CA ILE A 142 -8.71 -0.10 -19.63
C ILE A 142 -9.52 -1.37 -19.45
N TYR A 143 -9.68 -1.78 -18.20
CA TYR A 143 -10.31 -3.05 -17.85
C TYR A 143 -11.44 -2.85 -16.86
N PRO A 144 -12.57 -3.57 -16.98
CA PRO A 144 -13.57 -3.64 -15.93
C PRO A 144 -12.97 -4.14 -14.62
N PRO A 145 -13.20 -3.46 -13.48
CA PRO A 145 -12.57 -3.82 -12.20
C PRO A 145 -12.78 -5.28 -11.78
N HIS A 146 -13.97 -5.84 -12.06
CA HIS A 146 -14.30 -7.21 -11.69
C HIS A 146 -13.56 -8.28 -12.51
N LEU A 147 -13.11 -7.96 -13.72
CA LEU A 147 -12.26 -8.87 -14.51
C LEU A 147 -10.83 -8.85 -14.00
N PHE A 148 -10.40 -7.70 -13.47
CA PHE A 148 -9.06 -7.49 -12.95
C PHE A 148 -8.86 -8.10 -11.55
N MET A 149 -9.84 -7.94 -10.67
CA MET A 149 -9.89 -8.53 -9.33
C MET A 149 -11.28 -9.13 -9.04
N PRO A 150 -11.60 -10.32 -9.59
CA PRO A 150 -12.96 -10.88 -9.57
C PRO A 150 -13.56 -11.05 -8.17
N SER A 151 -12.73 -11.44 -7.20
CA SER A 151 -13.17 -11.65 -5.81
C SER A 151 -13.29 -10.35 -4.99
N LYS A 152 -12.87 -9.21 -5.53
CA LYS A 152 -12.74 -7.95 -4.78
C LYS A 152 -13.65 -6.85 -5.29
N TYR A 153 -13.80 -6.73 -6.60
CA TYR A 153 -14.61 -5.68 -7.22
C TYR A 153 -15.87 -6.24 -7.86
N PRO A 154 -17.04 -5.70 -7.54
CA PRO A 154 -18.30 -6.11 -8.12
C PRO A 154 -18.50 -5.52 -9.52
N GLN A 155 -19.32 -6.20 -10.33
CA GLN A 155 -19.63 -5.77 -11.71
C GLN A 155 -20.30 -4.39 -11.80
N TYR A 156 -21.02 -3.96 -10.75
CA TYR A 156 -21.72 -2.69 -10.77
C TYR A 156 -20.78 -1.49 -10.94
N LEU A 157 -19.50 -1.58 -10.53
CA LEU A 157 -18.55 -0.49 -10.75
C LEU A 157 -18.31 -0.25 -12.25
N ALA A 158 -18.17 -1.32 -13.02
CA ALA A 158 -18.06 -1.19 -14.48
C ALA A 158 -19.35 -0.62 -15.12
N LYS A 159 -20.51 -0.98 -14.58
CA LYS A 159 -21.79 -0.39 -15.02
C LYS A 159 -21.91 1.09 -14.71
N LEU A 160 -21.22 1.58 -13.68
CA LEU A 160 -21.08 3.00 -13.37
C LEU A 160 -19.95 3.69 -14.18
N GLY A 161 -19.32 2.96 -15.12
CA GLY A 161 -18.24 3.49 -15.94
C GLY A 161 -16.87 3.58 -15.23
N VAL A 162 -16.73 2.98 -14.03
CA VAL A 162 -15.43 2.91 -13.35
C VAL A 162 -14.59 1.82 -14.01
N MET A 163 -13.45 2.21 -14.57
CA MET A 163 -12.52 1.31 -15.27
C MET A 163 -11.14 1.34 -14.64
N VAL A 164 -10.36 0.28 -14.79
CA VAL A 164 -9.00 0.15 -14.24
C VAL A 164 -7.97 0.22 -15.36
N ARG A 165 -6.87 0.94 -15.11
CA ARG A 165 -5.68 0.96 -15.96
C ARG A 165 -4.44 0.63 -15.12
N LEU A 166 -3.46 -0.04 -15.76
CA LEU A 166 -2.14 -0.32 -15.19
C LEU A 166 -1.05 0.34 -16.04
N PRO A 167 -0.85 1.65 -15.93
CA PRO A 167 -0.01 2.39 -16.88
C PRO A 167 1.47 2.00 -16.82
N ILE A 168 1.93 1.42 -15.72
CA ILE A 168 3.34 1.01 -15.51
C ILE A 168 3.50 -0.52 -15.40
N VAL A 169 2.56 -1.30 -15.96
CA VAL A 169 2.51 -2.76 -15.76
C VAL A 169 3.79 -3.47 -16.23
N ASP A 170 4.45 -2.95 -17.27
CA ASP A 170 5.66 -3.51 -17.87
C ASP A 170 6.97 -2.88 -17.34
N TRP A 171 6.88 -1.85 -16.48
CA TRP A 171 8.05 -1.15 -15.97
C TRP A 171 8.86 -1.99 -14.97
N GLN A 172 10.19 -1.86 -15.04
CA GLN A 172 11.09 -2.36 -14.03
C GLN A 172 11.17 -1.40 -12.84
N THR A 173 11.84 -1.80 -11.77
CA THR A 173 11.98 -0.94 -10.58
C THR A 173 12.82 0.29 -10.90
N GLU A 174 13.82 0.13 -11.72
CA GLU A 174 14.75 1.18 -12.21
C GLU A 174 13.99 2.24 -13.00
N ASP A 175 13.10 1.83 -13.91
CA ASP A 175 12.28 2.74 -14.72
C ASP A 175 11.43 3.68 -13.84
N VAL A 176 10.87 3.13 -12.75
CA VAL A 176 10.07 3.92 -11.81
C VAL A 176 10.91 4.95 -11.07
N PHE A 177 12.13 4.57 -10.63
CA PHE A 177 13.03 5.51 -9.94
C PHE A 177 13.56 6.58 -10.90
N GLU A 178 13.95 6.22 -12.11
CA GLU A 178 14.39 7.15 -13.15
C GLU A 178 13.28 8.15 -13.48
N PHE A 179 12.06 7.68 -13.71
CA PHE A 179 10.92 8.54 -14.01
C PHE A 179 10.58 9.53 -12.89
N LEU A 180 10.74 9.11 -11.63
CA LEU A 180 10.48 9.97 -10.47
C LEU A 180 11.62 10.94 -10.17
N ASP A 181 12.82 10.68 -10.64
CA ASP A 181 13.98 11.57 -10.51
C ASP A 181 14.21 12.13 -9.10
N GLY A 182 14.21 11.25 -8.11
CA GLY A 182 14.44 11.62 -6.70
C GLY A 182 13.22 12.13 -5.93
N GLU A 183 12.05 12.27 -6.56
CA GLU A 183 10.80 12.72 -5.94
C GLU A 183 10.16 11.69 -4.99
N GLN A 184 10.60 10.42 -5.05
CA GLN A 184 10.04 9.33 -4.24
C GLN A 184 10.28 9.49 -2.73
N SER A 185 9.53 8.72 -1.95
CA SER A 185 9.64 8.73 -0.48
C SER A 185 11.09 8.57 0.03
N PRO A 186 11.50 9.34 1.05
CA PRO A 186 12.83 9.22 1.64
C PRO A 186 13.12 7.84 2.24
N LEU A 187 12.09 7.06 2.59
CA LEU A 187 12.25 5.70 3.11
C LEU A 187 13.01 4.77 2.16
N TYR A 188 12.95 5.00 0.83
CA TYR A 188 13.76 4.24 -0.13
C TYR A 188 15.25 4.49 0.04
N LYS A 189 15.66 5.77 0.26
CA LYS A 189 17.06 6.12 0.55
C LYS A 189 17.55 5.58 1.90
N MET A 190 16.61 5.30 2.82
CA MET A 190 16.87 4.68 4.12
C MET A 190 16.89 3.14 4.05
N GLY A 191 16.87 2.58 2.82
CA GLY A 191 17.06 1.17 2.57
C GLY A 191 15.79 0.32 2.65
N PHE A 192 14.60 0.92 2.60
CA PHE A 192 13.36 0.18 2.42
C PHE A 192 13.04 0.02 0.94
N ASP A 193 12.67 -1.20 0.53
CA ASP A 193 12.28 -1.50 -0.85
C ASP A 193 10.80 -1.20 -1.12
N ARG A 194 10.03 -0.99 -0.05
CA ARG A 194 8.58 -0.80 -0.11
C ARG A 194 8.11 0.22 0.93
N VAL A 195 7.19 1.10 0.51
CA VAL A 195 6.51 2.08 1.36
C VAL A 195 5.02 1.75 1.47
N GLY A 196 4.46 1.89 2.67
CA GLY A 196 3.07 1.59 3.04
C GLY A 196 2.98 1.38 4.55
N CYS A 197 2.20 0.38 5.00
CA CYS A 197 2.16 0.01 6.43
C CYS A 197 3.58 -0.26 6.96
N PHE A 198 3.86 0.19 8.19
CA PHE A 198 5.19 0.09 8.78
C PHE A 198 5.16 -0.58 10.16
N PRO A 199 5.61 -1.86 10.23
CA PRO A 199 5.89 -2.75 9.10
C PRO A 199 4.61 -3.30 8.44
N CYS A 200 4.74 -3.81 7.21
CA CYS A 200 3.71 -4.65 6.64
C CYS A 200 3.68 -6.00 7.37
N LEU A 201 2.67 -6.25 8.20
CA LEU A 201 2.59 -7.48 9.02
C LEU A 201 2.40 -8.75 8.17
N ALA A 202 1.92 -8.63 6.93
CA ALA A 202 1.90 -9.71 5.94
C ALA A 202 3.20 -9.84 5.14
N GLY A 203 4.17 -8.97 5.38
CA GLY A 203 5.47 -8.99 4.73
C GLY A 203 6.42 -10.04 5.29
N GLY A 204 7.58 -10.19 4.63
CA GLY A 204 8.64 -11.07 5.10
C GLY A 204 9.19 -10.68 6.49
N ASP A 205 9.72 -11.66 7.21
CA ASP A 205 10.20 -11.47 8.58
C ASP A 205 11.37 -10.46 8.65
N TYR A 206 12.28 -10.49 7.68
CA TYR A 206 13.38 -9.53 7.58
C TYR A 206 12.88 -8.08 7.58
N TRP A 207 11.90 -7.76 6.73
CA TRP A 207 11.36 -6.41 6.63
C TRP A 207 10.59 -5.96 7.88
N LYS A 208 9.92 -6.89 8.55
CA LYS A 208 9.30 -6.63 9.86
C LYS A 208 10.35 -6.27 10.90
N ALA A 209 11.40 -7.09 11.00
CA ALA A 209 12.50 -6.88 11.94
C ALA A 209 13.25 -5.55 11.67
N LYS A 210 13.56 -5.27 10.41
CA LYS A 210 14.20 -4.02 9.99
C LYS A 210 13.37 -2.79 10.39
N ALA A 211 12.05 -2.83 10.12
CA ALA A 211 11.16 -1.74 10.48
C ALA A 211 11.04 -1.54 11.99
N PHE A 212 11.00 -2.62 12.77
CA PHE A 212 10.94 -2.55 14.24
C PHE A 212 12.22 -1.98 14.89
N ALA A 213 13.38 -2.13 14.25
CA ALA A 213 14.64 -1.64 14.74
C ALA A 213 15.04 -0.26 14.16
N PHE A 214 14.26 0.27 13.21
CA PHE A 214 14.67 1.40 12.39
C PHE A 214 14.84 2.71 13.21
N ASP A 215 13.80 3.11 13.93
CA ASP A 215 13.78 4.35 14.70
C ASP A 215 12.83 4.23 15.90
N ASP A 216 12.58 5.33 16.61
CA ASP A 216 11.69 5.32 17.77
C ASP A 216 10.24 5.00 17.42
N PHE A 217 9.79 5.36 16.21
CA PHE A 217 8.48 4.93 15.72
C PHE A 217 8.45 3.42 15.48
N GLY A 218 9.47 2.87 14.82
CA GLY A 218 9.63 1.44 14.61
C GLY A 218 9.65 0.66 15.92
N LYS A 219 10.42 1.12 16.92
CA LYS A 219 10.45 0.56 18.28
C LYS A 219 9.07 0.60 18.95
N SER A 220 8.34 1.70 18.82
CA SER A 220 6.97 1.82 19.35
C SER A 220 6.00 0.87 18.67
N GLN A 221 6.12 0.68 17.36
CA GLN A 221 5.32 -0.29 16.59
C GLN A 221 5.66 -1.74 17.03
N ARG A 222 6.94 -2.04 17.31
CA ARG A 222 7.35 -3.32 17.87
C ARG A 222 6.61 -3.61 19.18
N ILE A 223 6.60 -2.67 20.13
CA ILE A 223 5.89 -2.82 21.41
C ILE A 223 4.41 -3.11 21.17
N LYS A 224 3.74 -2.35 20.33
CA LYS A 224 2.32 -2.56 19.98
C LYS A 224 2.06 -3.94 19.38
N VAL A 225 2.92 -4.38 18.46
CA VAL A 225 2.76 -5.68 17.79
C VAL A 225 3.05 -6.84 18.74
N VAL A 226 4.03 -6.69 19.64
CA VAL A 226 4.32 -7.68 20.70
C VAL A 226 3.13 -7.82 21.67
N GLN A 227 2.54 -6.71 22.10
CA GLN A 227 1.33 -6.71 22.92
C GLN A 227 0.17 -7.44 22.20
N LEU A 228 -0.06 -7.11 20.93
CA LEU A 228 -1.05 -7.80 20.10
C LEU A 228 -0.77 -9.31 19.99
N ALA A 229 0.49 -9.68 19.75
CA ALA A 229 0.90 -11.08 19.65
C ALA A 229 0.58 -11.84 20.94
N HIS A 230 0.79 -11.22 22.10
CA HIS A 230 0.46 -11.76 23.40
C HIS A 230 -1.06 -11.89 23.60
N GLU A 231 -1.82 -10.83 23.31
CA GLU A 231 -3.29 -10.80 23.42
C GLU A 231 -3.96 -11.93 22.61
N ILE A 232 -3.48 -12.18 21.38
CA ILE A 232 -4.07 -13.20 20.50
C ILE A 232 -3.37 -14.55 20.55
N ASN A 233 -2.32 -14.69 21.37
CA ASN A 233 -1.47 -15.88 21.49
C ASN A 233 -0.95 -16.38 20.12
N LYS A 234 -0.42 -15.46 19.29
CA LYS A 234 0.16 -15.75 17.97
C LYS A 234 1.45 -14.98 17.77
N ASN A 235 2.43 -15.62 17.13
CA ASN A 235 3.66 -14.95 16.76
C ASN A 235 3.48 -14.20 15.42
N VAL A 236 4.05 -12.99 15.32
CA VAL A 236 4.07 -12.19 14.09
C VAL A 236 5.11 -12.69 13.09
N PHE A 237 6.18 -13.32 13.59
CA PHE A 237 7.22 -13.91 12.74
C PHE A 237 6.86 -15.35 12.37
N THR A 238 7.18 -15.75 11.13
CA THR A 238 6.82 -17.05 10.57
C THR A 238 8.01 -18.00 10.44
N SER A 239 9.23 -17.49 10.22
CA SER A 239 10.42 -18.31 10.06
C SER A 239 10.90 -18.93 11.37
N ARG A 240 11.57 -20.11 11.30
CA ARG A 240 12.15 -20.76 12.49
C ARG A 240 13.21 -19.89 13.17
N LYS A 241 14.01 -19.17 12.42
CA LYS A 241 15.05 -18.26 12.93
C LYS A 241 14.45 -17.21 13.89
N TRP A 242 13.27 -16.68 13.58
CA TRP A 242 12.58 -15.66 14.36
C TRP A 242 11.63 -16.26 15.43
N LYS A 243 11.16 -17.50 15.25
CA LYS A 243 10.30 -18.22 16.21
C LYS A 243 11.00 -18.66 17.50
N LEU A 244 12.32 -18.64 17.55
CA LEU A 244 13.08 -18.88 18.77
C LEU A 244 12.83 -17.80 19.82
N ARG A 245 12.19 -16.71 19.45
CA ARG A 245 11.75 -15.63 20.31
C ARG A 245 10.32 -15.94 20.72
N ASN A 246 10.18 -16.49 21.92
CA ASN A 246 8.85 -16.70 22.47
C ASN A 246 8.17 -15.34 22.75
N LEU A 247 6.86 -15.33 22.89
CA LEU A 247 6.11 -14.09 23.16
C LEU A 247 6.56 -13.43 24.47
N ASP A 248 6.89 -14.22 25.50
CA ASP A 248 7.33 -13.72 26.79
C ASP A 248 8.69 -13.01 26.71
N ALA A 249 9.63 -13.56 25.94
CA ALA A 249 10.93 -12.90 25.68
C ALA A 249 10.75 -11.57 24.94
N MET A 250 9.80 -11.51 24.01
CA MET A 250 9.46 -10.27 23.27
C MET A 250 8.81 -9.22 24.19
N VAL A 251 8.01 -9.63 25.15
CA VAL A 251 7.32 -8.73 26.11
C VAL A 251 8.25 -8.26 27.22
N THR A 252 9.04 -9.19 27.79
CA THR A 252 9.83 -8.91 29.00
C THR A 252 11.25 -8.40 28.71
N GLY A 253 11.69 -8.46 27.47
CA GLY A 253 13.08 -8.12 27.08
C GLY A 253 14.12 -9.09 27.65
N LYS A 254 13.70 -10.21 28.24
CA LYS A 254 14.60 -11.21 28.87
C LYS A 254 15.12 -12.27 27.89
N GLY A 255 14.76 -12.21 26.62
CA GLY A 255 15.40 -13.01 25.59
C GLY A 255 16.76 -12.40 25.25
N LYS A 256 17.77 -13.22 24.95
CA LYS A 256 19.01 -12.74 24.32
C LYS A 256 18.67 -12.26 22.90
N GLU A 257 18.02 -11.13 22.82
CA GLU A 257 17.93 -10.35 21.60
C GLU A 257 19.18 -9.50 21.53
N ASN A 258 20.25 -10.02 20.94
CA ASN A 258 21.26 -9.15 20.38
C ASN A 258 20.55 -8.42 19.25
N GLU A 259 20.54 -7.09 19.30
CA GLU A 259 20.03 -6.26 18.19
C GLU A 259 20.73 -6.66 16.87
N ASP A 260 21.97 -7.11 16.93
CA ASP A 260 22.77 -7.65 15.84
C ASP A 260 22.13 -8.89 15.17
N ASP A 261 21.46 -9.77 15.93
CA ASP A 261 20.75 -10.93 15.36
C ASP A 261 19.52 -10.55 14.50
N LEU A 262 19.01 -9.32 14.63
CA LEU A 262 17.89 -8.83 13.81
C LEU A 262 18.35 -8.46 12.40
N PHE A 263 19.62 -8.12 12.25
CA PHE A 263 20.22 -7.65 10.98
C PHE A 263 21.03 -8.73 10.26
N ASP A 264 21.41 -9.82 10.95
CA ASP A 264 22.16 -10.94 10.37
C ASP A 264 21.33 -11.89 9.48
N ALA A 265 20.11 -11.52 9.12
CA ALA A 265 19.40 -12.25 8.08
C ALA A 265 20.05 -11.92 6.74
N PRO A 266 20.62 -12.92 6.03
CA PRO A 266 21.19 -12.66 4.72
C PRO A 266 20.10 -12.05 3.83
N CYS A 267 20.45 -10.99 3.16
CA CYS A 267 19.59 -10.36 2.14
C CYS A 267 19.35 -11.42 1.05
N MET A 268 18.16 -12.05 1.06
CA MET A 268 17.81 -13.04 0.03
C MET A 268 17.60 -12.41 -1.35
N MET A 269 17.86 -11.11 -1.51
CA MET A 269 17.76 -10.40 -2.79
C MET A 269 19.12 -9.94 -3.35
N CYS A 270 20.25 -10.33 -2.73
CA CYS A 270 21.57 -10.04 -3.30
C CYS A 270 22.09 -11.12 -4.24
N HIS A 271 21.29 -12.14 -4.56
CA HIS A 271 21.63 -13.18 -5.53
C HIS A 271 20.42 -13.43 -6.45
N ILE A 272 20.17 -12.54 -7.34
CA ILE A 272 19.70 -12.83 -8.72
C ILE A 272 20.13 -11.65 -9.59
#